data_691ce70ea920265d91fc2936bc3ff170
#
_entry.id   691ce70ea920265d91fc2936bc3ff170
#
_cell.length_a   1.000
_cell.length_b   1.000
_cell.length_c   1.000
_cell.angle_alpha   90.00
_cell.angle_beta   90.00
_cell.angle_gamma   90.00
#
_symmetry.space_group_name_H-M   'P 1'
#
loop_
_entity.id
_entity.type
_entity.pdbx_description
1 polymer ?
#
loop_
_entity_poly.entity_id
_entity_poly.type
_entity_poly.pdbx_seq_one_letter_code
_entity_poly.pdbx_strand_id
1 'polypeptide(L)'
;VITATQMLDSMMRNPRPTRAEVTDVANAVYDGTDAVMLSGETAQGKYPLEALQMMVHIIEQTEKHLDYDSMLEKEHGHLRGGVSSAIGYSSVLAAANLNAKCIITPSVSGATSRVVSNLRPRQEILGVTPNERTLRRMYIYWGVRPLKSLEVDTTEDICENAIELAQVKQYVEPGDVVVITAGIPSTNVSKERSFTSNM
;
A
#
# COMPACT_ATOMS: atom_id res chain seq x y z
N VAL A 1 3.86 -11.15 -0.11
CA VAL A 1 5.08 -11.96 -0.35
C VAL A 1 6.31 -11.07 -0.20
N ILE A 2 7.39 -11.60 0.42
CA ILE A 2 8.70 -10.94 0.48
C ILE A 2 9.68 -11.82 -0.28
N THR A 3 10.23 -11.28 -1.38
CA THR A 3 11.30 -11.97 -2.13
C THR A 3 12.63 -11.65 -1.51
N ALA A 4 13.37 -12.66 -1.11
CA ALA A 4 14.53 -12.54 -0.25
C ALA A 4 15.67 -13.45 -0.68
N THR A 5 16.86 -13.13 -0.21
CA THR A 5 18.13 -13.86 -0.36
C THR A 5 18.74 -13.78 -1.76
N GLN A 6 20.04 -13.51 -1.79
CA GLN A 6 20.86 -13.46 -3.02
C GLN A 6 20.33 -12.52 -4.11
N MET A 7 19.63 -11.45 -3.73
CA MET A 7 19.05 -10.51 -4.69
C MET A 7 20.13 -9.71 -5.43
N LEU A 8 21.14 -9.22 -4.69
CA LEU A 8 22.30 -8.48 -5.20
C LEU A 8 23.60 -9.01 -4.58
N ASP A 9 23.74 -10.33 -4.47
CA ASP A 9 24.83 -11.01 -3.73
C ASP A 9 26.23 -10.55 -4.17
N SER A 10 26.44 -10.33 -5.47
CA SER A 10 27.72 -9.84 -5.98
C SER A 10 28.13 -8.50 -5.38
N MET A 11 27.15 -7.68 -4.94
CA MET A 11 27.39 -6.39 -4.30
C MET A 11 27.93 -6.50 -2.86
N MET A 12 27.99 -7.69 -2.30
CA MET A 12 28.78 -7.91 -1.09
C MET A 12 30.27 -7.57 -1.31
N ARG A 13 30.76 -7.71 -2.54
CA ARG A 13 32.19 -7.55 -2.91
C ARG A 13 32.44 -6.51 -3.98
N ASN A 14 31.44 -6.19 -4.81
CA ASN A 14 31.55 -5.28 -5.95
C ASN A 14 30.58 -4.10 -5.80
N PRO A 15 30.92 -2.91 -6.29
CA PRO A 15 30.06 -1.72 -6.18
C PRO A 15 28.89 -1.73 -7.17
N ARG A 16 28.79 -2.73 -8.04
CA ARG A 16 27.73 -2.89 -9.05
C ARG A 16 27.28 -4.35 -9.11
N PRO A 17 25.99 -4.60 -9.34
CA PRO A 17 25.45 -5.94 -9.50
C PRO A 17 25.75 -6.50 -10.90
N THR A 18 25.57 -7.80 -11.04
CA THR A 18 25.53 -8.46 -12.35
C THR A 18 24.20 -8.15 -13.07
N ARG A 19 24.17 -8.35 -14.40
CA ARG A 19 22.93 -8.20 -15.17
C ARG A 19 21.85 -9.20 -14.76
N ALA A 20 22.23 -10.40 -14.37
CA ALA A 20 21.30 -11.42 -13.89
C ALA A 20 20.59 -10.94 -12.61
N GLU A 21 21.33 -10.45 -11.64
CA GLU A 21 20.77 -9.91 -10.39
C GLU A 21 19.81 -8.74 -10.62
N VAL A 22 20.15 -7.82 -11.52
CA VAL A 22 19.24 -6.71 -11.91
C VAL A 22 17.94 -7.27 -12.49
N THR A 23 18.04 -8.28 -13.35
CA THR A 23 16.87 -8.93 -13.96
C THR A 23 16.05 -9.68 -12.92
N ASP A 24 16.66 -10.33 -11.95
CA ASP A 24 15.96 -11.07 -10.89
C ASP A 24 15.17 -10.13 -9.98
N VAL A 25 15.75 -8.97 -9.60
CA VAL A 25 15.02 -7.94 -8.85
C VAL A 25 13.85 -7.39 -9.66
N ALA A 26 14.06 -7.08 -10.95
CA ALA A 26 13.00 -6.58 -11.82
C ALA A 26 11.88 -7.62 -11.98
N ASN A 27 12.21 -8.89 -12.18
CA ASN A 27 11.23 -9.96 -12.28
C ASN A 27 10.42 -10.13 -11.00
N ALA A 28 11.05 -10.03 -9.83
CA ALA A 28 10.33 -10.06 -8.56
C ALA A 28 9.25 -8.97 -8.47
N VAL A 29 9.54 -7.77 -9.00
CA VAL A 29 8.56 -6.67 -9.08
C VAL A 29 7.45 -7.00 -10.08
N TYR A 30 7.78 -7.49 -11.28
CA TYR A 30 6.79 -7.91 -12.29
C TYR A 30 5.90 -9.05 -11.81
N ASP A 31 6.45 -9.98 -11.02
CA ASP A 31 5.71 -11.09 -10.41
C ASP A 31 4.78 -10.65 -9.27
N GLY A 32 4.85 -9.37 -8.88
CA GLY A 32 3.96 -8.77 -7.89
C GLY A 32 4.37 -9.03 -6.44
N THR A 33 5.66 -9.14 -6.13
CA THR A 33 6.13 -9.19 -4.73
C THR A 33 5.71 -7.92 -3.96
N ASP A 34 5.41 -8.07 -2.66
CA ASP A 34 5.06 -6.91 -1.81
C ASP A 34 6.32 -6.16 -1.35
N ALA A 35 7.42 -6.86 -1.18
CA ALA A 35 8.69 -6.31 -0.78
C ALA A 35 9.84 -7.19 -1.27
N VAL A 36 11.02 -6.60 -1.42
CA VAL A 36 12.28 -7.30 -1.64
C VAL A 36 13.19 -7.09 -0.43
N MET A 37 14.09 -8.02 -0.17
CA MET A 37 14.94 -7.97 1.02
C MET A 37 16.41 -8.17 0.65
N LEU A 38 17.26 -7.30 1.14
CA LEU A 38 18.71 -7.49 1.19
C LEU A 38 19.09 -8.18 2.50
N SER A 39 20.09 -9.03 2.47
CA SER A 39 20.59 -9.82 3.61
C SER A 39 22.07 -9.51 3.86
N GLY A 40 22.95 -10.35 3.36
CA GLY A 40 24.41 -10.19 3.49
C GLY A 40 24.92 -8.91 2.87
N GLU A 41 24.29 -8.43 1.79
CA GLU A 41 24.65 -7.23 1.05
C GLU A 41 24.69 -5.99 1.96
N THR A 42 23.75 -5.89 2.89
CA THR A 42 23.66 -4.78 3.86
C THR A 42 24.25 -5.12 5.23
N ALA A 43 24.26 -6.41 5.62
CA ALA A 43 24.72 -6.83 6.94
C ALA A 43 26.26 -7.01 7.03
N GLN A 44 26.91 -7.47 5.95
CA GLN A 44 28.33 -7.84 5.93
C GLN A 44 29.06 -7.39 4.65
N GLY A 45 28.31 -6.87 3.67
CA GLY A 45 28.86 -6.42 2.40
C GLY A 45 29.78 -5.20 2.54
N LYS A 46 30.68 -5.03 1.56
CA LYS A 46 31.56 -3.86 1.47
C LYS A 46 30.82 -2.61 0.98
N TYR A 47 29.68 -2.78 0.32
CA TYR A 47 28.92 -1.72 -0.37
C TYR A 47 27.45 -1.69 0.06
N PRO A 48 27.14 -1.59 1.38
CA PRO A 48 25.77 -1.74 1.88
C PRO A 48 24.84 -0.63 1.40
N LEU A 49 25.31 0.61 1.32
CA LEU A 49 24.54 1.75 0.87
C LEU A 49 24.27 1.68 -0.63
N GLU A 50 25.28 1.37 -1.41
CA GLU A 50 25.19 1.21 -2.86
C GLU A 50 24.26 0.06 -3.24
N ALA A 51 24.28 -1.05 -2.48
CA ALA A 51 23.36 -2.17 -2.68
C ALA A 51 21.91 -1.74 -2.45
N LEU A 52 21.62 -1.01 -1.37
CA LEU A 52 20.27 -0.48 -1.11
C LEU A 52 19.85 0.51 -2.21
N GLN A 53 20.71 1.45 -2.58
CA GLN A 53 20.40 2.43 -3.62
C GLN A 53 20.16 1.76 -4.98
N MET A 54 20.94 0.74 -5.32
CA MET A 54 20.77 -0.02 -6.55
C MET A 54 19.44 -0.78 -6.53
N MET A 55 19.09 -1.43 -5.42
CA MET A 55 17.79 -2.11 -5.27
C MET A 55 16.63 -1.13 -5.50
N VAL A 56 16.64 0.02 -4.83
CA VAL A 56 15.63 1.07 -5.00
C VAL A 56 15.56 1.53 -6.46
N HIS A 57 16.71 1.77 -7.09
CA HIS A 57 16.76 2.23 -8.49
C HIS A 57 16.14 1.21 -9.45
N ILE A 58 16.43 -0.09 -9.28
CA ILE A 58 15.85 -1.14 -10.13
C ILE A 58 14.34 -1.18 -9.96
N ILE A 59 13.84 -1.14 -8.71
CA ILE A 59 12.42 -1.16 -8.40
C ILE A 59 11.70 0.03 -9.04
N GLU A 60 12.19 1.25 -8.79
CA GLU A 60 11.59 2.48 -9.33
C GLU A 60 11.55 2.51 -10.86
N GLN A 61 12.59 1.97 -11.52
CA GLN A 61 12.57 1.87 -12.99
C GLN A 61 11.58 0.81 -13.47
N THR A 62 11.49 -0.33 -12.78
CA THR A 62 10.58 -1.41 -13.15
C THR A 62 9.11 -1.00 -12.94
N GLU A 63 8.79 -0.33 -11.84
CA GLU A 63 7.44 0.12 -11.52
C GLU A 63 6.86 1.08 -12.56
N LYS A 64 7.69 1.87 -13.23
CA LYS A 64 7.25 2.75 -14.33
C LYS A 64 6.70 2.00 -15.55
N HIS A 65 7.05 0.71 -15.68
CA HIS A 65 6.70 -0.12 -16.82
C HIS A 65 5.68 -1.22 -16.47
N LEU A 66 5.13 -1.19 -15.24
CA LEU A 66 4.06 -2.10 -14.85
C LEU A 66 2.77 -1.78 -15.60
N ASP A 67 2.11 -2.84 -16.07
CA ASP A 67 0.75 -2.74 -16.62
C ASP A 67 -0.28 -2.86 -15.49
N TYR A 68 -0.54 -1.72 -14.84
CA TYR A 68 -1.44 -1.64 -13.69
C TYR A 68 -2.88 -2.03 -14.04
N ASP A 69 -3.31 -1.78 -15.27
CA ASP A 69 -4.68 -2.10 -15.72
C ASP A 69 -4.85 -3.62 -15.83
N SER A 70 -3.89 -4.30 -16.46
CA SER A 70 -3.88 -5.78 -16.51
C SER A 70 -3.73 -6.42 -15.14
N MET A 71 -2.99 -5.81 -14.21
CA MET A 71 -2.87 -6.30 -12.83
C MET A 71 -4.20 -6.19 -12.09
N LEU A 72 -4.91 -5.07 -12.23
CA LEU A 72 -6.22 -4.86 -11.60
C LEU A 72 -7.28 -5.84 -12.16
N GLU A 73 -7.27 -6.09 -13.47
CA GLU A 73 -8.17 -7.07 -14.10
C GLU A 73 -7.94 -8.50 -13.60
N LYS A 74 -6.68 -8.91 -13.47
CA LYS A 74 -6.33 -10.22 -12.89
C LYS A 74 -6.87 -10.37 -11.47
N GLU A 75 -6.66 -9.37 -10.64
CA GLU A 75 -7.13 -9.39 -9.25
C GLU A 75 -8.65 -9.38 -9.17
N HIS A 76 -9.35 -8.69 -10.08
CA HIS A 76 -10.81 -8.75 -10.15
C HIS A 76 -11.34 -10.18 -10.32
N GLY A 77 -10.72 -10.98 -11.18
CA GLY A 77 -11.07 -12.39 -11.37
C GLY A 77 -10.84 -13.27 -10.14
N HIS A 78 -9.99 -12.84 -9.21
CA HIS A 78 -9.65 -13.54 -7.97
C HIS A 78 -10.35 -12.97 -6.72
N LEU A 79 -11.13 -11.89 -6.86
CA LEU A 79 -11.88 -11.31 -5.75
C LEU A 79 -12.86 -12.34 -5.19
N ARG A 80 -12.47 -13.02 -4.12
CA ARG A 80 -13.39 -13.84 -3.32
C ARG A 80 -14.33 -12.90 -2.61
N GLY A 81 -15.61 -12.95 -3.01
CA GLY A 81 -16.66 -12.03 -2.61
C GLY A 81 -16.68 -11.68 -1.13
N GLY A 82 -16.57 -10.40 -0.85
CA GLY A 82 -16.70 -9.80 0.47
C GLY A 82 -16.84 -8.29 0.30
N VAL A 83 -17.59 -7.65 1.18
CA VAL A 83 -17.85 -6.20 1.10
C VAL A 83 -16.55 -5.40 1.02
N SER A 84 -15.57 -5.72 1.85
CA SER A 84 -14.28 -5.00 1.86
C SER A 84 -13.52 -5.12 0.53
N SER A 85 -13.55 -6.30 -0.11
CA SER A 85 -12.89 -6.50 -1.41
C SER A 85 -13.60 -5.73 -2.52
N ALA A 86 -14.94 -5.74 -2.53
CA ALA A 86 -15.75 -5.00 -3.51
C ALA A 86 -15.54 -3.48 -3.37
N ILE A 87 -15.54 -2.95 -2.14
CA ILE A 87 -15.29 -1.53 -1.88
C ILE A 87 -13.85 -1.16 -2.27
N GLY A 88 -12.86 -1.98 -1.90
CA GLY A 88 -11.46 -1.75 -2.28
C GLY A 88 -11.29 -1.68 -3.80
N TYR A 89 -11.86 -2.63 -4.53
CA TYR A 89 -11.83 -2.63 -6.01
C TYR A 89 -12.48 -1.39 -6.61
N SER A 90 -13.69 -1.04 -6.13
CA SER A 90 -14.39 0.17 -6.57
C SER A 90 -13.58 1.44 -6.29
N SER A 91 -12.88 1.50 -5.17
CA SER A 91 -12.03 2.63 -4.81
C SER A 91 -10.82 2.76 -5.75
N VAL A 92 -10.17 1.65 -6.10
CA VAL A 92 -9.05 1.65 -7.05
C VAL A 92 -9.52 2.03 -8.45
N LEU A 93 -10.65 1.48 -8.90
CA LEU A 93 -11.24 1.82 -10.20
C LEU A 93 -11.64 3.30 -10.28
N ALA A 94 -12.26 3.82 -9.23
CA ALA A 94 -12.60 5.25 -9.15
C ALA A 94 -11.35 6.12 -9.20
N ALA A 95 -10.28 5.76 -8.47
CA ALA A 95 -9.03 6.50 -8.47
C ALA A 95 -8.36 6.51 -9.85
N ALA A 96 -8.39 5.38 -10.56
CA ALA A 96 -7.88 5.29 -11.93
C ALA A 96 -8.68 6.16 -12.90
N ASN A 97 -10.01 6.05 -12.89
CA ASN A 97 -10.90 6.78 -13.80
C ASN A 97 -10.88 8.31 -13.59
N LEU A 98 -10.70 8.74 -12.34
CA LEU A 98 -10.64 10.16 -11.96
C LEU A 98 -9.23 10.75 -12.05
N ASN A 99 -8.22 9.97 -12.41
CA ASN A 99 -6.80 10.36 -12.28
C ASN A 99 -6.50 10.92 -10.89
N ALA A 100 -7.02 10.27 -9.84
CA ALA A 100 -6.82 10.72 -8.48
C ALA A 100 -5.34 10.76 -8.13
N LYS A 101 -4.95 11.75 -7.33
CA LYS A 101 -3.57 11.92 -6.85
C LYS A 101 -3.11 10.76 -5.98
N CYS A 102 -4.00 10.30 -5.10
CA CYS A 102 -3.75 9.19 -4.19
C CYS A 102 -5.06 8.55 -3.72
N ILE A 103 -4.94 7.40 -3.06
CA ILE A 103 -6.03 6.72 -2.34
C ILE A 103 -5.72 6.81 -0.84
N ILE A 104 -6.58 7.48 -0.09
CA ILE A 104 -6.42 7.62 1.37
C ILE A 104 -7.24 6.52 2.05
N THR A 105 -6.60 5.76 2.92
CA THR A 105 -7.21 4.59 3.58
C THR A 105 -7.11 4.70 5.10
N PRO A 106 -7.99 5.48 5.75
CA PRO A 106 -8.08 5.50 7.20
C PRO A 106 -8.45 4.12 7.75
N SER A 107 -7.66 3.59 8.69
CA SER A 107 -7.91 2.26 9.25
C SER A 107 -7.17 2.03 10.56
N VAL A 108 -7.88 1.67 11.63
CA VAL A 108 -7.26 1.32 12.92
C VAL A 108 -6.41 0.05 12.80
N SER A 109 -6.87 -0.93 12.05
CA SER A 109 -6.20 -2.22 11.88
C SER A 109 -5.28 -2.33 10.66
N GLY A 110 -5.33 -1.37 9.73
CA GLY A 110 -4.64 -1.42 8.45
C GLY A 110 -5.25 -2.38 7.44
N ALA A 111 -6.44 -2.93 7.72
CA ALA A 111 -7.07 -3.90 6.83
C ALA A 111 -7.48 -3.28 5.48
N THR A 112 -8.02 -2.07 5.48
CA THR A 112 -8.40 -1.34 4.27
C THR A 112 -7.19 -1.07 3.39
N SER A 113 -6.09 -0.54 3.98
CA SER A 113 -4.83 -0.30 3.27
C SER A 113 -4.30 -1.58 2.62
N ARG A 114 -4.37 -2.72 3.32
CA ARG A 114 -3.94 -4.02 2.79
C ARG A 114 -4.81 -4.49 1.62
N VAL A 115 -6.13 -4.33 1.71
CA VAL A 115 -7.05 -4.70 0.62
C VAL A 115 -6.75 -3.89 -0.63
N VAL A 116 -6.59 -2.56 -0.49
CA VAL A 116 -6.26 -1.68 -1.61
C VAL A 116 -4.86 -1.98 -2.16
N SER A 117 -3.88 -2.21 -1.30
CA SER A 117 -2.51 -2.59 -1.69
C SER A 117 -2.47 -3.88 -2.53
N ASN A 118 -3.27 -4.89 -2.17
CA ASN A 118 -3.35 -6.14 -2.93
C ASN A 118 -3.86 -5.96 -4.37
N LEU A 119 -4.61 -4.89 -4.63
CA LEU A 119 -5.12 -4.55 -5.97
C LEU A 119 -4.10 -3.81 -6.84
N ARG A 120 -2.92 -3.50 -6.31
CA ARG A 120 -1.82 -2.86 -7.05
C ARG A 120 -2.24 -1.60 -7.82
N PRO A 121 -2.88 -0.60 -7.19
CA PRO A 121 -3.24 0.63 -7.88
C PRO A 121 -2.01 1.38 -8.37
N ARG A 122 -2.15 2.11 -9.48
CA ARG A 122 -1.12 3.04 -9.94
C ARG A 122 -0.91 4.20 -8.96
N GLN A 123 -2.01 4.61 -8.30
CA GLN A 123 -2.01 5.69 -7.32
C GLN A 123 -1.34 5.26 -6.02
N GLU A 124 -0.63 6.20 -5.42
CA GLU A 124 -0.06 5.99 -4.09
C GLU A 124 -1.16 5.79 -3.05
N ILE A 125 -0.92 4.91 -2.08
CA ILE A 125 -1.87 4.61 -1.01
C ILE A 125 -1.38 5.28 0.27
N LEU A 126 -2.14 6.23 0.80
CA LEU A 126 -1.87 6.83 2.10
C LEU A 126 -2.63 6.06 3.18
N GLY A 127 -1.92 5.22 3.91
CA GLY A 127 -2.49 4.43 5.01
C GLY A 127 -2.51 5.22 6.31
N VAL A 128 -3.67 5.73 6.70
CA VAL A 128 -3.79 6.62 7.86
C VAL A 128 -4.27 5.84 9.08
N THR A 129 -3.54 5.92 10.19
CA THR A 129 -3.89 5.16 11.41
C THR A 129 -3.45 5.87 12.69
N PRO A 130 -4.28 5.85 13.76
CA PRO A 130 -3.86 6.29 15.09
C PRO A 130 -2.99 5.26 15.83
N ASN A 131 -2.94 4.01 15.35
CA ASN A 131 -2.26 2.91 16.02
C ASN A 131 -0.81 2.74 15.55
N GLU A 132 0.13 2.88 16.46
CA GLU A 132 1.57 2.80 16.19
C GLU A 132 2.04 1.44 15.67
N ARG A 133 1.46 0.34 16.18
CA ARG A 133 1.78 -1.01 15.71
C ARG A 133 1.29 -1.23 14.28
N THR A 134 0.11 -0.73 13.98
CA THR A 134 -0.47 -0.78 12.63
C THR A 134 0.33 0.07 11.66
N LEU A 135 0.74 1.27 12.07
CA LEU A 135 1.62 2.15 11.28
C LEU A 135 2.87 1.39 10.82
N ARG A 136 3.59 0.80 11.77
CA ARG A 136 4.81 0.02 11.46
C ARG A 136 4.56 -1.17 10.55
N ARG A 137 3.44 -1.87 10.72
CA ARG A 137 3.09 -3.01 9.86
C ARG A 137 2.77 -2.59 8.43
N MET A 138 2.17 -1.43 8.23
CA MET A 138 1.80 -0.95 6.90
C MET A 138 3.01 -0.60 6.00
N TYR A 139 4.20 -0.38 6.58
CA TYR A 139 5.43 -0.16 5.80
C TYR A 139 5.82 -1.34 4.91
N ILE A 140 5.33 -2.55 5.19
CA ILE A 140 5.59 -3.74 4.37
C ILE A 140 4.48 -4.03 3.36
N TYR A 141 3.45 -3.19 3.27
CA TYR A 141 2.41 -3.32 2.25
C TYR A 141 2.85 -2.58 0.99
N TRP A 142 2.68 -3.21 -0.15
CA TRP A 142 3.04 -2.63 -1.42
C TRP A 142 2.32 -1.29 -1.66
N GLY A 143 3.06 -0.27 -2.09
CA GLY A 143 2.53 1.03 -2.45
C GLY A 143 1.90 1.84 -1.32
N VAL A 144 1.99 1.39 -0.06
CA VAL A 144 1.41 2.08 1.09
C VAL A 144 2.43 2.99 1.76
N ARG A 145 2.09 4.27 1.90
CA ARG A 145 2.77 5.22 2.78
C ARG A 145 1.98 5.38 4.07
N PRO A 146 2.47 4.87 5.18
CA PRO A 146 1.78 4.97 6.46
C PRO A 146 1.89 6.37 7.05
N LEU A 147 0.77 6.91 7.52
CA LEU A 147 0.70 8.19 8.20
C LEU A 147 0.07 8.03 9.57
N LYS A 148 0.70 8.65 10.57
CA LYS A 148 0.20 8.65 11.95
C LYS A 148 -0.84 9.75 12.10
N SER A 149 -2.09 9.37 12.42
CA SER A 149 -3.18 10.30 12.73
C SER A 149 -3.37 10.48 14.24
N LEU A 150 -4.20 11.45 14.57
CA LEU A 150 -4.84 11.52 15.87
C LEU A 150 -5.95 10.46 15.99
N GLU A 151 -6.34 10.15 17.20
CA GLU A 151 -7.51 9.35 17.49
C GLU A 151 -8.73 10.28 17.48
N VAL A 152 -9.70 9.98 16.64
CA VAL A 152 -10.94 10.75 16.46
C VAL A 152 -12.11 9.80 16.33
N ASP A 153 -13.30 10.24 16.73
CA ASP A 153 -14.45 9.37 16.97
C ASP A 153 -15.46 9.38 15.82
N THR A 154 -15.56 10.44 15.05
CA THR A 154 -16.55 10.54 13.96
C THR A 154 -15.95 10.21 12.60
N THR A 155 -16.79 9.74 11.68
CA THR A 155 -16.35 9.42 10.31
C THR A 155 -15.89 10.68 9.56
N GLU A 156 -16.59 11.79 9.78
CA GLU A 156 -16.26 13.10 9.24
C GLU A 156 -14.87 13.53 9.70
N ASP A 157 -14.62 13.52 11.01
CA ASP A 157 -13.32 13.91 11.58
C ASP A 157 -12.19 12.97 11.10
N ILE A 158 -12.46 11.68 10.92
CA ILE A 158 -11.48 10.73 10.37
C ILE A 158 -11.08 11.12 8.95
N CYS A 159 -12.04 11.49 8.11
CA CYS A 159 -11.77 11.88 6.72
C CYS A 159 -11.06 13.24 6.66
N GLU A 160 -11.54 14.23 7.40
CA GLU A 160 -10.94 15.58 7.45
C GLU A 160 -9.50 15.52 7.96
N ASN A 161 -9.25 14.83 9.06
CA ASN A 161 -7.91 14.66 9.63
C ASN A 161 -6.97 13.94 8.65
N ALA A 162 -7.48 12.95 7.90
CA ALA A 162 -6.69 12.23 6.92
C ALA A 162 -6.29 13.10 5.72
N ILE A 163 -7.20 13.98 5.25
CA ILE A 163 -6.91 14.96 4.18
C ILE A 163 -5.91 16.00 4.69
N GLU A 164 -6.16 16.59 5.85
CA GLU A 164 -5.28 17.60 6.44
C GLU A 164 -3.86 17.05 6.62
N LEU A 165 -3.74 15.82 7.13
CA LEU A 165 -2.46 15.16 7.29
C LEU A 165 -1.75 14.93 5.96
N ALA A 166 -2.48 14.55 4.91
CA ALA A 166 -1.94 14.38 3.57
C ALA A 166 -1.44 15.71 2.99
N GLN A 167 -2.14 16.82 3.24
CA GLN A 167 -1.74 18.17 2.84
C GLN A 167 -0.49 18.65 3.60
N VAL A 168 -0.49 18.51 4.92
CA VAL A 168 0.67 18.89 5.77
C VAL A 168 1.93 18.12 5.37
N LYS A 169 1.78 16.87 4.96
CA LYS A 169 2.88 16.04 4.47
C LYS A 169 3.21 16.25 2.97
N GLN A 170 2.54 17.18 2.30
CA GLN A 170 2.75 17.53 0.90
C GLN A 170 2.50 16.37 -0.10
N TYR A 171 1.65 15.43 0.25
CA TYR A 171 1.21 14.38 -0.68
C TYR A 171 0.10 14.87 -1.61
N VAL A 172 -0.70 15.83 -1.17
CA VAL A 172 -1.79 16.43 -1.92
C VAL A 172 -1.80 17.95 -1.74
N GLU A 173 -2.29 18.65 -2.75
CA GLU A 173 -2.45 20.10 -2.78
C GLU A 173 -3.93 20.48 -2.94
N PRO A 174 -4.33 21.72 -2.58
CA PRO A 174 -5.68 22.19 -2.84
C PRO A 174 -6.03 22.12 -4.32
N GLY A 175 -7.11 21.44 -4.65
CA GLY A 175 -7.54 21.18 -6.03
C GLY A 175 -7.24 19.78 -6.55
N ASP A 176 -6.40 18.99 -5.86
CA ASP A 176 -6.17 17.60 -6.20
C ASP A 176 -7.42 16.75 -5.92
N VAL A 177 -7.69 15.80 -6.81
CA VAL A 177 -8.72 14.77 -6.59
C VAL A 177 -8.10 13.61 -5.81
N VAL A 178 -8.75 13.21 -4.72
CA VAL A 178 -8.36 12.04 -3.92
C VAL A 178 -9.53 11.09 -3.74
N VAL A 179 -9.26 9.81 -3.60
CA VAL A 179 -10.27 8.83 -3.22
C VAL A 179 -10.04 8.41 -1.78
N ILE A 180 -11.08 8.53 -0.94
CA ILE A 180 -11.02 8.11 0.45
C ILE A 180 -11.87 6.86 0.62
N THR A 181 -11.31 5.81 1.19
CA THR A 181 -12.03 4.60 1.55
C THR A 181 -11.74 4.22 2.99
N ALA A 182 -12.77 4.23 3.81
CA ALA A 182 -12.68 3.95 5.24
C ALA A 182 -13.59 2.78 5.63
N GLY A 183 -13.11 1.95 6.55
CA GLY A 183 -13.94 0.97 7.22
C GLY A 183 -14.65 1.62 8.40
N ILE A 184 -15.99 1.63 8.40
CA ILE A 184 -16.75 2.10 9.55
C ILE A 184 -16.66 1.03 10.66
N PRO A 185 -16.24 1.37 11.88
CA PRO A 185 -16.30 0.44 12.99
C PRO A 185 -17.75 -0.03 13.22
N SER A 186 -17.98 -1.33 13.25
CA SER A 186 -19.32 -1.94 13.37
C SER A 186 -19.98 -1.79 14.76
N THR A 187 -19.56 -0.86 15.58
CA THR A 187 -20.01 -0.69 16.96
C THR A 187 -21.45 -0.17 17.11
N ASN A 188 -22.12 0.25 16.03
CA ASN A 188 -23.47 0.82 16.12
C ASN A 188 -24.59 0.03 15.41
N VAL A 189 -24.31 -1.11 14.76
CA VAL A 189 -25.35 -1.87 14.03
C VAL A 189 -26.06 -2.90 14.92
N SER A 190 -25.54 -3.22 16.10
CA SER A 190 -26.08 -4.28 16.96
C SER A 190 -27.07 -3.81 18.03
N LYS A 191 -27.42 -2.51 18.09
CA LYS A 191 -28.38 -2.01 19.11
C LYS A 191 -29.81 -1.73 18.62
N GLU A 192 -30.11 -1.86 17.33
CA GLU A 192 -31.45 -1.53 16.81
C GLU A 192 -32.25 -2.72 16.26
N ARG A 193 -31.87 -3.96 16.53
CA ARG A 193 -32.70 -5.11 16.17
C ARG A 193 -33.17 -5.87 17.41
N SER A 194 -33.88 -5.17 18.28
CA SER A 194 -34.82 -5.79 19.23
C SER A 194 -36.12 -4.97 19.25
N PHE A 195 -36.82 -4.92 18.11
CA PHE A 195 -38.22 -4.58 18.10
C PHE A 195 -39.04 -5.83 17.79
N THR A 196 -39.52 -6.43 18.89
CA THR A 196 -40.88 -6.95 19.11
C THR A 196 -41.53 -7.71 17.97
N SER A 197 -41.61 -9.00 18.13
CA SER A 197 -42.82 -9.75 17.81
C SER A 197 -43.51 -10.15 19.12
N ASN A 198 -44.40 -9.31 19.58
CA ASN A 198 -45.49 -9.68 20.47
C ASN A 198 -46.76 -9.14 19.84
N MET A 199 -47.46 -9.99 19.14
CA MET A 199 -48.92 -10.11 19.04
C MET A 199 -49.24 -11.51 18.54
#